data_ada199db8c7792824e14aae7fd395971
#
_entry.id   ada199db8c7792824e14aae7fd395971
#
_cell.length_a   1.000
_cell.length_b   1.000
_cell.length_c   1.000
_cell.angle_alpha   90.00
_cell.angle_beta   90.00
_cell.angle_gamma   90.00
#
_symmetry.space_group_name_H-M   'P 1'
#
loop_
_entity.id
_entity.type
_entity.pdbx_description
1 polymer ?
#
loop_
_entity_poly.entity_id
_entity_poly.type
_entity_poly.pdbx_seq_one_letter_code
_entity_poly.pdbx_strand_id
1 'polypeptide(L)'
;TNYRHQPDRPRGDFYTWHTDAGGTNSTYPTGEIRKLSCTIQLSDPDDYEGGNFQWIEPNAVFDRLLPHHKHIDVNLLTHTAPFSAKTKGSIIIFPSELQHQVTSVSAGSRNSLVGWLLGPQFK
;
A
#
# COMPACT_ATOMS: atom_id res chain seq x y z
N THR A 1 11.49 -3.34 4.28
CA THR A 1 11.56 -2.19 3.36
C THR A 1 12.10 -0.96 4.07
N ASN A 2 13.04 -0.27 3.47
CA ASN A 2 13.64 0.96 3.98
C ASN A 2 13.40 2.09 2.99
N TYR A 3 12.57 3.05 3.36
CA TYR A 3 12.32 4.25 2.56
C TYR A 3 12.91 5.46 3.25
N ARG A 4 13.69 6.25 2.52
CA ARG A 4 14.45 7.38 3.04
C ARG A 4 14.15 8.66 2.29
N HIS A 5 14.31 9.77 2.99
CA HIS A 5 14.40 11.07 2.34
C HIS A 5 15.65 11.09 1.45
N GLN A 6 15.51 11.61 0.25
CA GLN A 6 16.58 11.69 -0.75
C GLN A 6 16.86 13.17 -1.05
N PRO A 7 17.84 13.80 -0.37
CA PRO A 7 18.05 15.24 -0.55
C PRO A 7 18.47 15.65 -1.97
N ASP A 8 19.05 14.70 -2.73
CA ASP A 8 19.48 14.95 -4.11
C ASP A 8 18.39 14.71 -5.16
N ARG A 9 17.18 14.41 -4.72
CA ARG A 9 16.05 14.09 -5.61
C ARG A 9 14.85 14.97 -5.29
N PRO A 10 13.97 15.22 -6.28
CA PRO A 10 12.74 16.02 -6.04
C PRO A 10 11.81 15.41 -5.00
N ARG A 11 11.90 14.10 -4.76
CA ARG A 11 11.09 13.41 -3.76
C ARG A 11 11.85 12.23 -3.19
N GLY A 12 11.52 11.86 -1.96
CA GLY A 12 12.09 10.69 -1.30
C GLY A 12 11.52 9.38 -1.82
N ASP A 13 11.98 8.29 -1.23
CA ASP A 13 11.53 6.95 -1.60
C ASP A 13 10.03 6.80 -1.39
N PHE A 14 9.40 6.05 -2.27
CA PHE A 14 7.95 5.83 -2.26
C PHE A 14 7.62 4.54 -3.02
N TYR A 15 6.37 4.11 -2.90
CA TYR A 15 5.84 3.03 -3.72
C TYR A 15 4.46 3.47 -4.22
N THR A 16 4.38 3.76 -5.52
CA THR A 16 3.15 4.29 -6.12
C THR A 16 2.01 3.27 -6.15
N TRP A 17 0.83 3.70 -6.60
CA TRP A 17 -0.37 2.88 -6.67
C TRP A 17 -0.12 1.54 -7.35
N HIS A 18 -0.44 0.45 -6.67
CA HIS A 18 -0.27 -0.91 -7.15
C HIS A 18 -1.16 -1.87 -6.36
N THR A 19 -1.29 -3.09 -6.87
CA THR A 19 -1.84 -4.22 -6.12
C THR A 19 -0.73 -5.24 -5.90
N ASP A 20 -0.84 -6.03 -4.86
CA ASP A 20 0.11 -7.12 -4.59
C ASP A 20 -0.32 -8.41 -5.29
N ALA A 21 -1.55 -8.48 -5.78
CA ALA A 21 -2.11 -9.62 -6.48
C ALA A 21 -2.20 -9.33 -7.98
N GLY A 22 -2.19 -10.39 -8.78
CA GLY A 22 -2.28 -10.28 -10.23
C GLY A 22 -0.92 -10.17 -10.91
N GLY A 23 -0.89 -10.47 -12.21
CA GLY A 23 0.33 -10.48 -13.00
C GLY A 23 1.18 -11.73 -12.75
N THR A 24 2.19 -11.91 -13.59
CA THR A 24 3.06 -13.08 -13.56
C THR A 24 3.97 -13.13 -12.33
N ASN A 25 4.30 -11.96 -11.77
CA ASN A 25 5.25 -11.86 -10.66
C ASN A 25 4.63 -12.24 -9.31
N SER A 26 3.31 -12.37 -9.23
CA SER A 26 2.61 -12.69 -7.99
C SER A 26 2.15 -14.15 -7.92
N THR A 27 2.47 -14.95 -8.95
CA THR A 27 2.18 -16.38 -8.96
C THR A 27 3.42 -17.17 -8.61
N TYR A 28 3.30 -18.04 -7.63
CA TYR A 28 4.40 -18.88 -7.15
C TYR A 28 4.43 -20.21 -7.90
N PRO A 29 5.57 -20.95 -7.88
CA PRO A 29 5.68 -22.24 -8.57
C PRO A 29 4.61 -23.27 -8.16
N THR A 30 4.05 -23.13 -6.97
CA THR A 30 2.96 -23.98 -6.48
C THR A 30 1.60 -23.68 -7.11
N GLY A 31 1.50 -22.60 -7.90
CA GLY A 31 0.23 -22.10 -8.43
C GLY A 31 -0.53 -21.22 -7.46
N GLU A 32 0.01 -21.02 -6.26
CA GLU A 32 -0.60 -20.16 -5.27
C GLU A 32 -0.39 -18.69 -5.61
N ILE A 33 -1.29 -17.83 -5.10
CA ILE A 33 -1.20 -16.39 -5.26
C ILE A 33 -1.21 -15.71 -3.90
N ARG A 34 -0.79 -14.44 -3.87
CA ARG A 34 -0.90 -13.62 -2.66
C ARG A 34 -2.36 -13.29 -2.42
N LYS A 35 -2.85 -13.62 -1.24
CA LYS A 35 -4.25 -13.39 -0.84
C LYS A 35 -4.38 -12.26 0.16
N LEU A 36 -3.52 -12.26 1.17
CA LEU A 36 -3.46 -11.20 2.17
C LEU A 36 -2.06 -10.63 2.21
N SER A 37 -1.99 -9.32 2.33
CA SER A 37 -0.75 -8.59 2.52
C SER A 37 -0.73 -8.00 3.90
N CYS A 38 0.46 -7.88 4.47
CA CYS A 38 0.64 -7.16 5.72
C CYS A 38 1.89 -6.32 5.69
N THR A 39 1.88 -5.25 6.45
CA THR A 39 3.05 -4.43 6.70
C THR A 39 3.15 -4.12 8.19
N ILE A 40 4.34 -4.33 8.75
CA ILE A 40 4.60 -4.10 10.16
C ILE A 40 5.54 -2.90 10.27
N GLN A 41 5.17 -1.91 11.06
CA GLN A 41 5.98 -0.72 11.29
C GLN A 41 7.16 -1.04 12.20
N LEU A 42 8.37 -0.80 11.70
CA LEU A 42 9.61 -1.02 12.44
C LEU A 42 10.26 0.29 12.90
N SER A 43 9.74 1.43 12.46
CA SER A 43 10.20 2.76 12.86
C SER A 43 9.18 3.44 13.77
N ASP A 44 9.67 4.32 14.64
CA ASP A 44 8.79 5.22 15.37
C ASP A 44 8.28 6.32 14.45
N PRO A 45 7.05 6.84 14.68
CA PRO A 45 6.51 7.89 13.83
C PRO A 45 7.33 9.18 13.84
N ASP A 46 8.13 9.40 14.89
CA ASP A 46 9.01 10.57 14.98
C ASP A 46 10.29 10.46 14.16
N ASP A 47 10.56 9.26 13.61
CA ASP A 47 11.78 9.00 12.83
C ASP A 47 11.68 9.49 11.39
N TYR A 48 10.48 9.82 10.91
CA TYR A 48 10.28 10.20 9.52
C TYR A 48 9.02 11.05 9.33
N GLU A 49 8.98 11.73 8.20
CA GLU A 49 7.80 12.46 7.72
C GLU A 49 7.37 11.92 6.36
N GLY A 50 6.09 11.96 6.08
CA GLY A 50 5.54 11.35 4.88
C GLY A 50 5.45 9.83 5.05
N GLY A 51 5.65 9.10 3.96
CA GLY A 51 5.59 7.64 4.00
C GLY A 51 4.24 7.12 4.48
N ASN A 52 3.15 7.76 4.08
CA ASN A 52 1.79 7.41 4.50
C ASN A 52 1.27 6.24 3.68
N PHE A 53 0.66 5.27 4.36
CA PHE A 53 -0.06 4.19 3.69
C PHE A 53 -1.44 4.68 3.30
N GLN A 54 -1.76 4.56 2.02
CA GLN A 54 -3.05 4.97 1.47
C GLN A 54 -3.62 3.85 0.60
N TRP A 55 -4.95 3.78 0.56
CA TRP A 55 -5.64 2.82 -0.31
C TRP A 55 -6.84 3.48 -0.97
N ILE A 56 -7.30 2.88 -2.05
CA ILE A 56 -8.48 3.32 -2.78
C ILE A 56 -9.67 2.49 -2.33
N GLU A 57 -10.81 3.15 -2.13
CA GLU A 57 -12.06 2.53 -1.74
C GLU A 57 -12.35 1.31 -2.61
N PRO A 58 -12.67 0.13 -1.99
CA PRO A 58 -12.87 -1.08 -2.78
C PRO A 58 -14.06 -1.01 -3.72
N ASN A 59 -13.95 -1.71 -4.71
CA ASN A 59 -14.65 -2.05 -5.93
C ASN A 59 -16.12 -1.72 -6.12
N ALA A 60 -16.97 -1.77 -5.12
CA ALA A 60 -18.40 -1.55 -5.31
C ALA A 60 -18.72 -0.16 -5.86
N VAL A 61 -17.87 0.81 -5.51
CA VAL A 61 -18.01 2.18 -5.99
C VAL A 61 -17.45 2.28 -7.42
N PHE A 62 -16.32 1.62 -7.69
CA PHE A 62 -15.71 1.64 -9.02
C PHE A 62 -16.59 0.97 -10.07
N ASP A 63 -17.09 -0.22 -9.78
CA ASP A 63 -17.89 -0.97 -10.73
C ASP A 63 -19.21 -0.28 -11.04
N ARG A 64 -19.76 0.47 -10.09
CA ARG A 64 -21.05 1.14 -10.25
C ARG A 64 -20.95 2.56 -10.78
N LEU A 65 -19.91 3.30 -10.38
CA LEU A 65 -19.82 4.73 -10.66
C LEU A 65 -18.92 5.06 -11.85
N LEU A 66 -17.80 4.33 -12.03
CA LEU A 66 -16.87 4.64 -13.10
C LEU A 66 -17.45 4.53 -14.51
N PRO A 67 -18.31 3.54 -14.85
CA PRO A 67 -18.93 3.50 -16.16
C PRO A 67 -19.80 4.71 -16.45
N HIS A 68 -20.35 5.33 -15.42
CA HIS A 68 -21.29 6.45 -15.53
C HIS A 68 -20.67 7.81 -15.25
N HIS A 69 -19.55 7.84 -14.52
CA HIS A 69 -18.91 9.07 -14.05
C HIS A 69 -17.42 9.03 -14.38
N LYS A 70 -17.08 9.33 -15.63
CA LYS A 70 -15.72 9.29 -16.14
C LYS A 70 -14.77 10.30 -15.49
N HIS A 71 -15.30 11.19 -14.67
CA HIS A 71 -14.55 12.29 -14.05
C HIS A 71 -14.50 12.22 -12.52
N ILE A 72 -14.66 11.02 -11.93
CA ILE A 72 -14.53 10.87 -10.49
C ILE A 72 -13.09 11.19 -10.10
N ASP A 73 -12.93 12.14 -9.20
CA ASP A 73 -11.63 12.42 -8.63
C ASP A 73 -11.21 11.26 -7.72
N VAL A 74 -10.13 10.58 -8.11
CA VAL A 74 -9.59 9.45 -7.37
C VAL A 74 -9.26 9.85 -5.91
N ASN A 75 -8.91 11.11 -5.68
CA ASN A 75 -8.62 11.60 -4.34
C ASN A 75 -9.82 11.52 -3.39
N LEU A 76 -11.04 11.57 -3.91
CA LEU A 76 -12.26 11.41 -3.11
C LEU A 76 -12.43 9.97 -2.61
N LEU A 77 -11.80 9.00 -3.28
CA LEU A 77 -11.88 7.59 -2.95
C LEU A 77 -10.63 7.10 -2.21
N THR A 78 -9.69 7.98 -1.97
CA THR A 78 -8.43 7.65 -1.31
C THR A 78 -8.57 7.77 0.20
N HIS A 79 -8.17 6.73 0.91
CA HIS A 79 -8.09 6.70 2.36
C HIS A 79 -6.64 6.70 2.80
N THR A 80 -6.36 7.39 3.89
CA THR A 80 -5.04 7.38 4.53
C THR A 80 -5.14 6.68 5.86
N ALA A 81 -4.20 5.76 6.14
CA ALA A 81 -4.15 5.10 7.43
C ALA A 81 -3.99 6.12 8.56
N PRO A 82 -4.70 5.94 9.68
CA PRO A 82 -4.63 6.89 10.79
C PRO A 82 -3.22 6.95 11.38
N PHE A 83 -2.90 8.05 12.04
CA PHE A 83 -1.58 8.24 12.67
C PHE A 83 -1.24 7.10 13.63
N SER A 84 -2.23 6.54 14.34
CA SER A 84 -2.03 5.40 15.24
C SER A 84 -1.44 4.18 14.54
N ALA A 85 -1.65 4.02 13.24
CA ALA A 85 -1.08 2.92 12.46
C ALA A 85 0.41 3.10 12.19
N LYS A 86 0.97 4.26 12.48
CA LYS A 86 2.41 4.53 12.36
C LYS A 86 3.21 4.13 13.60
N THR A 87 2.54 3.76 14.68
CA THR A 87 3.20 3.32 15.91
C THR A 87 4.07 2.10 15.63
N LYS A 88 5.29 2.11 16.14
CA LYS A 88 6.22 0.99 15.99
C LYS A 88 5.58 -0.30 16.51
N GLY A 89 5.65 -1.35 15.72
CA GLY A 89 5.02 -2.63 16.02
C GLY A 89 3.60 -2.77 15.51
N SER A 90 2.97 -1.69 15.01
CA SER A 90 1.64 -1.78 14.41
C SER A 90 1.69 -2.58 13.12
N ILE A 91 0.64 -3.35 12.88
CA ILE A 91 0.49 -4.14 11.67
C ILE A 91 -0.75 -3.65 10.92
N ILE A 92 -0.61 -3.49 9.61
CA ILE A 92 -1.72 -3.25 8.69
C ILE A 92 -1.89 -4.51 7.86
N ILE A 93 -3.09 -5.07 7.86
CA ILE A 93 -3.45 -6.26 7.08
C ILE A 93 -4.51 -5.86 6.07
N PHE A 94 -4.32 -6.25 4.83
CA PHE A 94 -5.25 -5.90 3.77
C PHE A 94 -5.28 -6.97 2.68
N PRO A 95 -6.39 -7.08 1.91
CA PRO A 95 -6.43 -7.98 0.76
C PRO A 95 -5.37 -7.59 -0.27
N SER A 96 -4.66 -8.58 -0.80
CA SER A 96 -3.59 -8.31 -1.78
C SER A 96 -4.10 -7.65 -3.06
N GLU A 97 -5.40 -7.75 -3.33
CA GLU A 97 -6.05 -7.10 -4.48
C GLU A 97 -6.32 -5.61 -4.26
N LEU A 98 -6.22 -5.13 -3.02
CA LEU A 98 -6.46 -3.73 -2.70
C LEU A 98 -5.42 -2.84 -3.35
N GLN A 99 -5.86 -1.83 -4.08
CA GLN A 99 -4.97 -0.84 -4.65
C GLN A 99 -4.51 0.11 -3.55
N HIS A 100 -3.20 0.22 -3.39
CA HIS A 100 -2.60 0.97 -2.29
C HIS A 100 -1.27 1.60 -2.71
N GLN A 101 -0.79 2.51 -1.88
CA GLN A 101 0.51 3.15 -2.08
C GLN A 101 1.14 3.55 -0.75
N VAL A 102 2.43 3.81 -0.78
CA VAL A 102 3.17 4.50 0.28
C VAL A 102 3.67 5.81 -0.29
N THR A 103 3.24 6.92 0.29
CA THR A 103 3.65 8.25 -0.17
C THR A 103 5.14 8.49 0.11
N SER A 104 5.71 9.48 -0.56
CA SER A 104 7.14 9.80 -0.41
C SER A 104 7.51 10.11 1.03
N VAL A 105 8.66 9.63 1.46
CA VAL A 105 9.27 10.00 2.73
C VAL A 105 9.96 11.35 2.52
N SER A 106 9.46 12.39 3.17
CA SER A 106 9.95 13.77 3.02
C SER A 106 11.05 14.13 4.01
N ALA A 107 11.21 13.37 5.08
CA ALA A 107 12.28 13.52 6.05
C ALA A 107 12.51 12.19 6.76
N GLY A 108 13.73 11.91 7.15
CA GLY A 108 14.08 10.74 7.92
C GLY A 108 14.05 9.43 7.13
N SER A 109 13.82 8.34 7.85
CA SER A 109 13.85 6.99 7.30
C SER A 109 12.73 6.14 7.91
N ARG A 110 11.99 5.46 7.05
CA ARG A 110 10.89 4.57 7.42
C ARG A 110 11.25 3.13 7.10
N ASN A 111 11.21 2.28 8.12
CA ASN A 111 11.44 0.84 7.97
C ASN A 111 10.16 0.07 8.23
N SER A 112 9.89 -0.92 7.40
CA SER A 112 8.75 -1.80 7.56
C SER A 112 9.09 -3.22 7.12
N LEU A 113 8.40 -4.19 7.71
CA LEU A 113 8.46 -5.58 7.31
C LEU A 113 7.18 -5.90 6.54
N VAL A 114 7.34 -6.45 5.34
CA VAL A 114 6.22 -6.79 4.46
C VAL A 114 6.11 -8.30 4.37
N GLY A 115 4.89 -8.81 4.45
CA GLY A 115 4.63 -10.24 4.34
C GLY A 115 3.34 -10.54 3.61
N TRP A 116 3.19 -11.78 3.15
CA TRP A 116 2.02 -12.22 2.42
C TRP A 116 1.57 -13.59 2.87
N LEU A 117 0.25 -13.79 2.92
CA LEU A 117 -0.36 -15.10 3.03
C LEU A 117 -0.77 -15.55 1.63
N LEU A 118 -0.34 -16.75 1.28
CA LEU A 118 -0.60 -17.35 -0.02
C LEU A 118 -1.81 -18.27 0.05
N GLY A 119 -2.45 -18.49 -1.08
CA GLY A 119 -3.56 -19.40 -1.20
C GLY A 119 -3.85 -19.75 -2.65
N PRO A 120 -4.84 -20.64 -2.90
CA PRO A 120 -5.19 -21.01 -4.25
C PRO A 120 -5.78 -19.82 -5.01
N GLN A 121 -5.66 -19.86 -6.33
CA GLN A 121 -6.28 -18.83 -7.18
C GLN A 121 -7.79 -18.78 -6.96
N PHE A 122 -8.35 -17.58 -7.09
CA PHE A 122 -9.80 -17.41 -7.02
C PHE A 122 -10.45 -18.09 -8.22
N LYS A 123 -11.55 -18.75 -7.98
CA LYS A 123 -12.32 -19.42 -9.01
C LYS A 123 -13.34 -18.50 -9.66
#